data_ace3b67944c6494b367187a0321d0388
#
_entry.id   ace3b67944c6494b367187a0321d0388
#
_cell.length_a   1.000
_cell.length_b   1.000
_cell.length_c   1.000
_cell.angle_alpha   90.00
_cell.angle_beta   90.00
_cell.angle_gamma   90.00
#
_symmetry.space_group_name_H-M   'P 1'
#
loop_
_entity.id
_entity.type
_entity.pdbx_description
1 polymer ?
#
loop_
_entity_poly.entity_id
_entity_poly.type
_entity_poly.pdbx_seq_one_letter_code
_entity_poly.pdbx_strand_id
1 'polypeptide(L)'
;MKKKISVLIIIVFLFLIIDLTFFMINNGWYLRIFKNTYTKEIDGKKYLCIESYSNRLRKTIIYYEEYNTFAYKKTEEYIEEFYNDNGKLEYREYHRVPQTNSVIYYYDNNGNISETKMYSENGSIVDMQENN
;
A
#
# COMPACT_ATOMS: atom_id res chain seq x y z
N MET A 1 -40.87 -2.89 33.27
CA MET A 1 -39.54 -2.32 33.55
C MET A 1 -38.41 -3.08 32.88
N LYS A 2 -38.30 -4.39 33.01
CA LYS A 2 -37.23 -5.21 32.38
C LYS A 2 -37.14 -5.06 30.83
N LYS A 3 -38.25 -5.01 30.09
CA LYS A 3 -38.29 -4.81 28.63
C LYS A 3 -37.72 -3.46 28.18
N LYS A 4 -37.97 -2.37 28.93
CA LYS A 4 -37.46 -1.02 28.60
C LYS A 4 -35.95 -0.92 28.79
N ILE A 5 -35.41 -1.59 29.84
CA ILE A 5 -33.97 -1.65 30.10
C ILE A 5 -33.27 -2.45 28.99
N SER A 6 -33.82 -3.58 28.55
CA SER A 6 -33.26 -4.38 27.46
C SER A 6 -33.21 -3.61 26.16
N VAL A 7 -34.25 -2.83 25.82
CA VAL A 7 -34.26 -2.00 24.60
C VAL A 7 -33.20 -0.89 24.69
N LEU A 8 -33.05 -0.25 25.85
CA LEU A 8 -32.04 0.78 26.04
C LEU A 8 -30.61 0.23 25.85
N ILE A 9 -30.34 -0.95 26.43
CA ILE A 9 -29.03 -1.63 26.26
C ILE A 9 -28.74 -1.92 24.78
N ILE A 10 -29.72 -2.40 24.02
CA ILE A 10 -29.57 -2.68 22.59
C ILE A 10 -29.27 -1.40 21.82
N ILE A 11 -29.95 -0.29 22.12
CA ILE A 11 -29.73 1.00 21.48
C ILE A 11 -28.29 1.50 21.74
N VAL A 12 -27.84 1.46 23.00
CA VAL A 12 -26.49 1.87 23.39
C VAL A 12 -25.44 1.00 22.67
N PHE A 13 -25.67 -0.31 22.57
CA PHE A 13 -24.76 -1.23 21.89
C PHE A 13 -24.68 -0.94 20.38
N LEU A 14 -25.81 -0.60 19.74
CA LEU A 14 -25.84 -0.19 18.34
C LEU A 14 -25.05 1.10 18.09
N PHE A 15 -25.18 2.10 18.97
CA PHE A 15 -24.39 3.33 18.87
C PHE A 15 -22.89 3.05 19.00
N LEU A 16 -22.47 2.22 19.95
CA LEU A 16 -21.08 1.83 20.12
C LEU A 16 -20.51 1.13 18.87
N ILE A 17 -21.29 0.27 18.22
CA ILE A 17 -20.88 -0.42 16.99
C ILE A 17 -20.73 0.61 15.87
N ILE A 18 -21.64 1.54 15.72
CA ILE A 18 -21.59 2.60 14.69
C ILE A 18 -20.36 3.47 14.91
N ASP A 19 -20.12 3.93 16.13
CA ASP A 19 -18.97 4.77 16.47
C ASP A 19 -17.65 4.04 16.21
N LEU A 20 -17.55 2.77 16.60
CA LEU A 20 -16.37 1.94 16.37
C LEU A 20 -16.12 1.74 14.86
N THR A 21 -17.18 1.47 14.10
CA THR A 21 -17.09 1.29 12.64
C THR A 21 -16.62 2.58 11.97
N PHE A 22 -17.16 3.72 12.38
CA PHE A 22 -16.78 5.03 11.87
C PHE A 22 -15.32 5.35 12.19
N PHE A 23 -14.88 5.05 13.42
CA PHE A 23 -13.48 5.18 13.84
C PHE A 23 -12.56 4.31 12.98
N MET A 24 -12.90 3.06 12.75
CA MET A 24 -12.11 2.13 11.94
C MET A 24 -11.99 2.60 10.49
N ILE A 25 -13.06 3.13 9.91
CA ILE A 25 -13.07 3.65 8.53
C ILE A 25 -12.20 4.89 8.43
N ASN A 26 -12.38 5.87 9.32
CA ASN A 26 -11.66 7.14 9.27
C ASN A 26 -10.15 6.99 9.51
N ASN A 27 -9.75 6.01 10.30
CA ASN A 27 -8.34 5.77 10.61
C ASN A 27 -7.70 4.67 9.74
N GLY A 28 -8.40 4.16 8.75
CA GLY A 28 -7.86 3.14 7.84
C GLY A 28 -7.63 1.77 8.50
N TRP A 29 -8.10 1.56 9.73
CA TRP A 29 -7.87 0.32 10.46
C TRP A 29 -8.54 -0.91 9.82
N TYR A 30 -9.65 -0.69 9.09
CA TYR A 30 -10.31 -1.71 8.28
C TYR A 30 -9.39 -2.34 7.22
N LEU A 31 -8.36 -1.60 6.77
CA LEU A 31 -7.41 -2.09 5.78
C LEU A 31 -6.65 -3.33 6.26
N ARG A 32 -6.36 -3.40 7.57
CA ARG A 32 -5.71 -4.56 8.21
C ARG A 32 -6.58 -5.82 8.20
N ILE A 33 -7.90 -5.66 8.20
CA ILE A 33 -8.84 -6.78 8.37
C ILE A 33 -9.23 -7.39 7.02
N PHE A 34 -9.36 -6.56 5.99
CA PHE A 34 -10.00 -6.95 4.73
C PHE A 34 -9.07 -7.08 3.52
N LYS A 35 -7.76 -6.85 3.69
CA LYS A 35 -6.80 -6.88 2.57
C LYS A 35 -5.53 -7.63 2.94
N ASN A 36 -4.80 -8.10 1.94
CA ASN A 36 -3.45 -8.62 2.11
C ASN A 36 -2.52 -7.49 2.55
N THR A 37 -2.23 -7.47 3.84
CA THR A 37 -1.46 -6.41 4.47
C THR A 37 -0.27 -6.98 5.23
N TYR A 38 0.82 -6.24 5.22
CA TYR A 38 1.97 -6.47 6.09
C TYR A 38 2.56 -5.14 6.53
N THR A 39 3.34 -5.16 7.58
CA THR A 39 4.03 -3.96 8.08
C THR A 39 5.50 -3.97 7.66
N LYS A 40 6.01 -2.79 7.27
CA LYS A 40 7.42 -2.59 6.92
C LYS A 40 7.92 -1.33 7.60
N GLU A 41 9.16 -1.36 8.07
CA GLU A 41 9.85 -0.18 8.59
C GLU A 41 10.86 0.31 7.56
N ILE A 42 10.79 1.60 7.22
CA ILE A 42 11.69 2.27 6.27
C ILE A 42 12.11 3.59 6.91
N ASP A 43 13.42 3.81 7.07
CA ASP A 43 13.98 5.03 7.65
C ASP A 43 13.38 5.41 9.01
N GLY A 44 13.11 4.40 9.87
CA GLY A 44 12.53 4.58 11.19
C GLY A 44 11.02 4.87 11.22
N LYS A 45 10.37 4.89 10.08
CA LYS A 45 8.92 5.03 9.96
C LYS A 45 8.25 3.70 9.66
N LYS A 46 7.10 3.47 10.28
CA LYS A 46 6.30 2.26 10.05
C LYS A 46 5.25 2.50 8.98
N TYR A 47 5.17 1.55 8.06
CA TYR A 47 4.21 1.56 6.98
C TYR A 47 3.36 0.30 7.00
N LEU A 48 2.07 0.44 6.78
CA LEU A 48 1.18 -0.64 6.39
C LEU A 48 1.21 -0.75 4.86
N CYS A 49 1.66 -1.88 4.36
CA CYS A 49 1.72 -2.15 2.93
C CYS A 49 0.51 -2.98 2.53
N ILE A 50 -0.18 -2.57 1.48
CA ILE A 50 -1.33 -3.29 0.93
C ILE A 50 -0.95 -3.78 -0.46
N GLU A 51 -0.99 -5.09 -0.64
CA GLU A 51 -0.77 -5.72 -1.94
C GLU A 51 -2.09 -5.99 -2.65
N SER A 52 -2.13 -5.64 -3.92
CA SER A 52 -3.22 -5.98 -4.82
C SER A 52 -2.68 -6.53 -6.14
N TYR A 53 -3.36 -7.55 -6.69
CA TYR A 53 -3.03 -8.12 -7.98
C TYR A 53 -4.08 -7.72 -9.00
N SER A 54 -3.66 -7.08 -10.10
CA SER A 54 -4.57 -6.80 -11.21
C SER A 54 -4.73 -8.04 -12.11
N ASN A 55 -3.68 -8.84 -12.21
CA ASN A 55 -3.65 -10.17 -12.85
C ASN A 55 -2.46 -10.96 -12.31
N ARG A 56 -2.16 -12.15 -12.87
CA ARG A 56 -1.02 -12.97 -12.46
C ARG A 56 0.36 -12.30 -12.65
N LEU A 57 0.42 -11.30 -13.53
CA LEU A 57 1.67 -10.70 -13.98
C LEU A 57 1.93 -9.32 -13.36
N ARG A 58 0.94 -8.73 -12.68
CA ARG A 58 1.05 -7.38 -12.12
C ARG A 58 0.55 -7.31 -10.69
N LYS A 59 1.41 -6.82 -9.81
CA LYS A 59 1.12 -6.56 -8.40
C LYS A 59 1.36 -5.08 -8.07
N THR A 60 0.45 -4.47 -7.35
CA THR A 60 0.59 -3.11 -6.84
C THR A 60 0.72 -3.14 -5.32
N ILE A 61 1.70 -2.41 -4.79
CA ILE A 61 1.94 -2.25 -3.35
C ILE A 61 1.71 -0.78 -3.01
N ILE A 62 0.72 -0.52 -2.18
CA ILE A 62 0.38 0.82 -1.71
C ILE A 62 0.83 0.96 -0.26
N TYR A 63 1.50 2.07 0.06
CA TYR A 63 2.02 2.37 1.38
C TYR A 63 1.08 3.30 2.15
N TYR A 64 0.83 2.97 3.42
CA TYR A 64 0.13 3.79 4.40
C TYR A 64 1.05 4.04 5.58
N GLU A 65 1.40 5.29 5.84
CA GLU A 65 2.23 5.66 6.99
C GLU A 65 1.42 5.53 8.29
N GLU A 66 1.98 4.84 9.28
CA GLU A 66 1.42 4.78 10.63
C GLU A 66 1.82 6.07 11.37
N TYR A 67 0.86 6.94 11.62
CA TYR A 67 1.10 8.19 12.35
C TYR A 67 0.67 8.13 13.83
N ASN A 68 -0.12 7.10 14.19
CA ASN A 68 -0.36 6.71 15.56
C ASN A 68 -0.76 5.22 15.62
N THR A 69 -0.83 4.63 16.81
CA THR A 69 -1.03 3.19 17.02
C THR A 69 -2.22 2.58 16.28
N PHE A 70 -3.22 3.40 15.92
CA PHE A 70 -4.46 2.94 15.28
C PHE A 70 -4.83 3.72 14.01
N ALA A 71 -3.94 4.57 13.52
CA ALA A 71 -4.25 5.44 12.41
C ALA A 71 -3.21 5.38 11.29
N TYR A 72 -3.69 5.19 10.07
CA TYR A 72 -2.88 5.07 8.86
C TYR A 72 -3.29 6.12 7.85
N LYS A 73 -2.31 6.84 7.32
CA LYS A 73 -2.50 7.80 6.23
C LYS A 73 -1.92 7.23 4.95
N LYS A 74 -2.73 7.19 3.89
CA LYS A 74 -2.24 6.81 2.56
C LYS A 74 -1.12 7.74 2.15
N THR A 75 0.02 7.16 1.77
CA THR A 75 1.10 7.93 1.14
C THR A 75 0.81 8.11 -0.34
N GLU A 76 1.53 9.03 -0.94
CA GLU A 76 1.47 9.27 -2.39
C GLU A 76 2.40 8.33 -3.16
N GLU A 77 3.13 7.46 -2.45
CA GLU A 77 4.07 6.52 -3.03
C GLU A 77 3.44 5.14 -3.17
N TYR A 78 3.69 4.49 -4.30
CA TYR A 78 3.32 3.11 -4.53
C TYR A 78 4.34 2.41 -5.44
N ILE A 79 4.35 1.09 -5.42
CA ILE A 79 5.23 0.26 -6.24
C ILE A 79 4.36 -0.63 -7.13
N GLU A 80 4.73 -0.75 -8.39
CA GLU A 80 4.20 -1.76 -9.30
C GLU A 80 5.28 -2.78 -9.62
N GLU A 81 4.97 -4.05 -9.46
CA GLU A 81 5.83 -5.17 -9.80
C GLU A 81 5.24 -5.93 -10.98
N PHE A 82 6.07 -6.22 -11.97
CA PHE A 82 5.69 -6.93 -13.19
C PHE A 82 6.44 -8.25 -13.29
N TYR A 83 5.70 -9.31 -13.49
CA TYR A 83 6.20 -10.68 -13.53
C TYR A 83 6.02 -11.27 -14.92
N ASN A 84 6.94 -12.12 -15.36
CA ASN A 84 6.80 -12.87 -16.60
C ASN A 84 5.88 -14.09 -16.43
N ASP A 85 5.60 -14.79 -17.53
CA ASP A 85 4.73 -15.98 -17.55
C ASP A 85 5.23 -17.12 -16.65
N ASN A 86 6.53 -17.14 -16.30
CA ASN A 86 7.15 -18.11 -15.40
C ASN A 86 7.08 -17.67 -13.92
N GLY A 87 6.44 -16.53 -13.61
CA GLY A 87 6.31 -15.99 -12.26
C GLY A 87 7.57 -15.33 -11.71
N LYS A 88 8.55 -15.00 -12.55
CA LYS A 88 9.75 -14.25 -12.17
C LYS A 88 9.51 -12.75 -12.31
N LEU A 89 10.03 -11.96 -11.36
CA LEU A 89 10.01 -10.52 -11.40
C LEU A 89 10.88 -10.02 -12.56
N GLU A 90 10.28 -9.29 -13.51
CA GLU A 90 10.97 -8.67 -14.64
C GLU A 90 11.43 -7.26 -14.33
N TYR A 91 10.50 -6.45 -13.82
CA TYR A 91 10.83 -5.09 -13.41
C TYR A 91 9.92 -4.60 -12.30
N ARG A 92 10.40 -3.57 -11.59
CA ARG A 92 9.69 -2.89 -10.51
C ARG A 92 9.73 -1.39 -10.76
N GLU A 93 8.57 -0.77 -10.75
CA GLU A 93 8.39 0.66 -10.95
C GLU A 93 8.01 1.32 -9.64
N TYR A 94 8.77 2.34 -9.24
CA TYR A 94 8.52 3.14 -8.05
C TYR A 94 7.86 4.45 -8.46
N HIS A 95 6.68 4.70 -7.94
CA HIS A 95 5.92 5.93 -8.18
C HIS A 95 5.90 6.79 -6.93
N ARG A 96 6.19 8.08 -7.11
CA ARG A 96 6.00 9.11 -6.08
C ARG A 96 4.94 10.10 -6.56
N VAL A 97 4.09 10.58 -5.63
CA VAL A 97 3.10 11.61 -5.93
C VAL A 97 3.34 12.81 -5.01
N PRO A 98 3.40 14.04 -5.52
CA PRO A 98 3.24 14.42 -6.92
C PRO A 98 4.38 13.86 -7.78
N GLN A 99 4.01 13.23 -8.88
CA GLN A 99 4.97 12.55 -9.74
C GLN A 99 5.82 13.57 -10.47
N THR A 100 7.04 13.74 -10.01
CA THR A 100 8.06 14.38 -10.82
C THR A 100 8.85 13.36 -11.62
N ASN A 101 9.11 12.19 -11.03
CA ASN A 101 9.89 11.14 -11.67
C ASN A 101 9.40 9.75 -11.23
N SER A 102 9.37 8.80 -12.15
CA SER A 102 9.28 7.37 -11.82
C SER A 102 10.62 6.69 -12.05
N VAL A 103 10.96 5.73 -11.21
CA VAL A 103 12.18 4.94 -11.32
C VAL A 103 11.80 3.50 -11.60
N ILE A 104 12.36 2.92 -12.66
CA ILE A 104 12.16 1.54 -13.05
C ILE A 104 13.45 0.76 -12.86
N TYR A 105 13.38 -0.32 -12.09
CA TYR A 105 14.46 -1.29 -11.92
C TYR A 105 14.12 -2.55 -12.70
N TYR A 106 14.99 -2.92 -13.64
CA TYR A 106 14.90 -4.16 -14.38
C TYR A 106 15.76 -5.22 -13.70
N TYR A 107 15.30 -6.47 -13.70
CA TYR A 107 15.96 -7.59 -13.06
C TYR A 107 16.39 -8.63 -14.08
N ASP A 108 17.59 -9.19 -13.87
CA ASP A 108 18.09 -10.33 -14.63
C ASP A 108 17.45 -11.66 -14.19
N ASN A 109 17.79 -12.76 -14.86
CA ASN A 109 17.27 -14.09 -14.52
C ASN A 109 17.70 -14.58 -13.12
N ASN A 110 18.71 -13.96 -12.51
CA ASN A 110 19.24 -14.28 -11.17
C ASN A 110 18.59 -13.43 -10.08
N GLY A 111 17.75 -12.43 -10.46
CA GLY A 111 17.09 -11.52 -9.55
C GLY A 111 17.95 -10.30 -9.15
N ASN A 112 19.08 -10.05 -9.84
CA ASN A 112 19.89 -8.86 -9.65
C ASN A 112 19.36 -7.72 -10.53
N ILE A 113 19.56 -6.47 -10.10
CA ILE A 113 19.24 -5.30 -10.93
C ILE A 113 20.20 -5.28 -12.13
N SER A 114 19.64 -5.37 -13.32
CA SER A 114 20.39 -5.33 -14.59
C SER A 114 20.43 -3.93 -15.20
N GLU A 115 19.38 -3.14 -14.99
CA GLU A 115 19.25 -1.80 -15.53
C GLU A 115 18.37 -0.94 -14.63
N THR A 116 18.66 0.36 -14.56
CA THR A 116 17.82 1.35 -13.85
C THR A 116 17.51 2.49 -14.81
N LYS A 117 16.23 2.84 -14.95
CA LYS A 117 15.77 3.98 -15.74
C LYS A 117 14.99 4.95 -14.89
N MET A 118 15.21 6.25 -15.08
CA MET A 118 14.44 7.30 -14.45
C MET A 118 13.68 8.08 -15.53
N TYR A 119 12.38 8.23 -15.34
CA TYR A 119 11.50 8.94 -16.27
C TYR A 119 10.93 10.18 -15.60
N SER A 120 10.95 11.29 -16.31
CA SER A 120 10.26 12.51 -15.90
C SER A 120 8.74 12.38 -16.09
N GLU A 121 7.99 13.34 -15.55
CA GLU A 121 6.53 13.40 -15.65
C GLU A 121 6.00 13.36 -17.09
N ASN A 122 6.76 13.87 -18.04
CA ASN A 122 6.43 13.86 -19.46
C ASN A 122 6.87 12.56 -20.20
N GLY A 123 7.39 11.57 -19.46
CA GLY A 123 7.83 10.28 -20.01
C GLY A 123 9.22 10.30 -20.66
N SER A 124 9.97 11.40 -20.58
CA SER A 124 11.36 11.42 -21.07
C SER A 124 12.32 10.79 -20.07
N ILE A 125 13.37 10.10 -20.56
CA ILE A 125 14.42 9.54 -19.71
C ILE A 125 15.27 10.69 -19.15
N VAL A 126 15.40 10.73 -17.81
CA VAL A 126 16.13 11.77 -17.09
C VAL A 126 17.55 11.32 -16.76
N ASP A 127 17.71 10.05 -16.39
CA ASP A 127 19.00 9.48 -16.01
C ASP A 127 19.02 7.97 -16.29
N MET A 128 20.17 7.48 -16.72
CA MET A 128 20.45 6.05 -16.84
C MET A 128 21.72 5.76 -16.05
N GLN A 129 21.58 5.12 -14.90
CA GLN A 129 22.74 4.54 -14.22
C GLN A 129 22.98 3.13 -14.75
N GLU A 130 23.96 2.96 -15.60
CA GLU A 130 24.53 1.65 -15.87
C GLU A 130 25.33 1.22 -14.63
N ASN A 131 24.87 0.19 -13.96
CA ASN A 131 25.66 -0.47 -12.92
C ASN A 131 26.75 -1.30 -13.62
N ASN A 132 27.94 -0.76 -13.69
CA ASN A 132 29.17 -1.50 -14.04
C ASN A 132 29.61 -2.40 -12.89
#